data_6c59236a47760fd03f7c9179125e58fa
#
_entry.id   6c59236a47760fd03f7c9179125e58fa
#
_cell.length_a   1.000
_cell.length_b   1.000
_cell.length_c   1.000
_cell.angle_alpha   90.00
_cell.angle_beta   90.00
_cell.angle_gamma   90.00
#
_symmetry.space_group_name_H-M   'P 1'
#
loop_
_entity.id
_entity.type
_entity.pdbx_description
1 polymer ?
#
loop_
_entity_poly.entity_id
_entity_poly.type
_entity_poly.pdbx_seq_one_letter_code
_entity_poly.pdbx_strand_id
1 'polypeptide(L)'
;MNKELLIDGIKKLGMETTEEQIERFSKYSELLKEWNNKINLTAITDDDGISVKHFLDSILPLAHIEIKTGANIADVGTGAGFPGLPIKIIRDDINLTLIDS
;
A
#
# COMPACT_ATOMS: atom_id res chain seq x y z
N MET A 1 -6.72 -9.91 -2.70
CA MET A 1 -6.74 -8.56 -3.29
C MET A 1 -7.45 -8.60 -4.64
N ASN A 2 -8.28 -7.63 -4.90
CA ASN A 2 -8.93 -7.50 -6.21
C ASN A 2 -8.04 -6.64 -7.12
N LYS A 3 -7.32 -7.27 -8.04
CA LYS A 3 -6.34 -6.59 -8.92
C LYS A 3 -7.00 -5.56 -9.84
N GLU A 4 -8.13 -5.89 -10.44
CA GLU A 4 -8.84 -4.97 -11.36
C GLU A 4 -9.30 -3.71 -10.63
N LEU A 5 -9.88 -3.87 -9.47
CA LEU A 5 -10.34 -2.75 -8.64
C LEU A 5 -9.16 -1.84 -8.24
N LEU A 6 -8.03 -2.44 -7.87
CA LEU A 6 -6.83 -1.67 -7.51
C LEU A 6 -6.26 -0.92 -8.72
N ILE A 7 -6.11 -1.59 -9.85
CA ILE A 7 -5.58 -0.97 -11.07
C ILE A 7 -6.47 0.19 -11.54
N ASP A 8 -7.77 -0.03 -11.58
CA ASP A 8 -8.73 1.00 -12.00
C ASP A 8 -8.72 2.19 -11.04
N GLY A 9 -8.65 1.93 -9.75
CA GLY A 9 -8.55 2.98 -8.74
C GLY A 9 -7.29 3.81 -8.88
N ILE A 10 -6.14 3.18 -9.11
CA ILE A 10 -4.87 3.88 -9.32
C ILE A 10 -4.91 4.74 -10.58
N LYS A 11 -5.49 4.23 -11.67
CA LYS A 11 -5.67 5.01 -12.90
C LYS A 11 -6.53 6.25 -12.68
N LYS A 12 -7.60 6.13 -11.91
CA LYS A 12 -8.48 7.26 -11.57
C LYS A 12 -7.75 8.32 -10.75
N LEU A 13 -6.72 7.95 -10.01
CA LEU A 13 -5.86 8.90 -9.29
C LEU A 13 -4.80 9.54 -10.19
N GLY A 14 -4.77 9.21 -11.48
CA GLY A 14 -3.80 9.78 -12.42
C GLY A 14 -2.45 9.08 -12.44
N MET A 15 -2.37 7.89 -11.88
CA MET A 15 -1.12 7.11 -11.83
C MET A 15 -1.23 5.84 -12.65
N GLU A 16 -0.07 5.29 -13.01
CA GLU A 16 0.02 4.00 -13.69
C GLU A 16 0.89 3.06 -12.87
N THR A 17 0.62 1.75 -13.02
CA THR A 17 1.39 0.71 -12.34
C THR A 17 1.94 -0.30 -13.33
N THR A 18 3.10 -0.87 -13.00
CA THR A 18 3.69 -1.99 -13.73
C THR A 18 3.13 -3.30 -13.19
N GLU A 19 3.29 -4.38 -13.97
CA GLU A 19 2.94 -5.72 -13.51
C GLU A 19 3.72 -6.10 -12.25
N GLU A 20 4.99 -5.70 -12.18
CA GLU A 20 5.83 -5.95 -11.01
C GLU A 20 5.28 -5.29 -9.75
N GLN A 21 4.81 -4.05 -9.85
CA GLN A 21 4.19 -3.34 -8.73
C GLN A 21 2.91 -4.04 -8.27
N ILE A 22 2.07 -4.47 -9.21
CA ILE A 22 0.86 -5.23 -8.88
C ILE A 22 1.20 -6.56 -8.22
N GLU A 23 2.24 -7.25 -8.67
CA GLU A 23 2.72 -8.48 -8.02
C GLU A 23 3.16 -8.22 -6.57
N ARG A 24 3.84 -7.11 -6.32
CA ARG A 24 4.24 -6.73 -4.96
C ARG A 24 3.02 -6.48 -4.07
N PHE A 25 2.01 -5.81 -4.57
CA PHE A 25 0.75 -5.63 -3.85
C PHE A 25 0.08 -6.98 -3.57
N SER A 26 0.08 -7.88 -4.54
CA SER A 26 -0.51 -9.21 -4.39
C SER A 26 0.19 -10.01 -3.28
N LYS A 27 1.51 -10.03 -3.28
CA LYS A 27 2.30 -10.69 -2.24
C LYS A 27 2.06 -10.07 -0.87
N TYR A 28 2.00 -8.75 -0.80
CA TYR A 28 1.72 -8.05 0.45
C TYR A 28 0.32 -8.41 0.98
N SER A 29 -0.66 -8.48 0.09
CA SER A 29 -2.02 -8.91 0.46
C SER A 29 -2.04 -10.31 1.06
N GLU A 30 -1.32 -11.26 0.45
CA GLU A 30 -1.22 -12.63 0.95
C GLU A 30 -0.56 -12.68 2.32
N LEU A 31 0.54 -11.97 2.50
CA LEU A 31 1.23 -11.87 3.78
C LEU A 31 0.35 -11.22 4.85
N LEU A 32 -0.38 -10.17 4.49
CA LEU A 32 -1.29 -9.51 5.40
C LEU A 32 -2.37 -10.47 5.91
N LYS A 33 -2.98 -11.26 5.03
CA LYS A 33 -3.97 -12.26 5.39
C LYS A 33 -3.38 -13.36 6.28
N GLU A 34 -2.19 -13.84 5.93
CA GLU A 34 -1.50 -14.89 6.69
C GLU A 34 -1.19 -14.43 8.12
N TRP A 35 -0.59 -13.25 8.26
CA TRP A 35 -0.25 -12.71 9.57
C TRP A 35 -1.49 -12.33 10.37
N ASN A 36 -2.54 -11.86 9.69
CA ASN A 36 -3.79 -11.50 10.38
C ASN A 36 -4.45 -12.70 11.05
N ASN A 37 -4.30 -13.88 10.50
CA ASN A 37 -4.77 -15.12 11.12
C ASN A 37 -4.04 -15.43 12.43
N LYS A 38 -2.82 -14.94 12.59
CA LYS A 38 -1.98 -15.19 13.76
C LYS A 38 -2.11 -14.11 14.82
N ILE A 39 -2.07 -12.84 14.44
CA ILE A 39 -1.96 -11.71 15.37
C ILE A 39 -3.00 -10.63 15.18
N ASN A 40 -3.98 -10.86 14.33
CA ASN A 40 -5.13 -9.98 14.14
C ASN A 40 -4.73 -8.51 13.83
N LEU A 41 -3.92 -8.31 12.78
CA LEU A 41 -3.39 -7.00 12.38
C LEU A 41 -4.47 -6.02 11.91
N THR A 42 -5.52 -6.53 11.28
CA THR A 42 -6.61 -5.73 10.72
C THR A 42 -7.92 -6.50 10.74
N ALA A 43 -9.03 -5.78 10.83
CA ALA A 43 -10.36 -6.37 10.68
C ALA A 43 -10.77 -6.47 9.21
N ILE A 44 -10.08 -5.80 8.30
CA ILE A 44 -10.40 -5.75 6.87
C ILE A 44 -9.53 -6.79 6.15
N THR A 45 -10.13 -7.94 5.79
CA THR A 45 -9.43 -9.06 5.17
C THR A 45 -10.03 -9.50 3.85
N ASP A 46 -11.17 -8.95 3.43
CA ASP A 46 -11.76 -9.22 2.13
C ASP A 46 -10.98 -8.54 1.00
N ASP A 47 -11.01 -9.11 -0.19
CA ASP A 47 -10.18 -8.64 -1.30
C ASP A 47 -10.50 -7.21 -1.74
N ASP A 48 -11.77 -6.85 -1.82
CA ASP A 48 -12.18 -5.49 -2.18
C ASP A 48 -11.78 -4.48 -1.09
N GLY A 49 -11.98 -4.83 0.17
CA GLY A 49 -11.58 -4.00 1.31
C GLY A 49 -10.08 -3.77 1.35
N ILE A 50 -9.27 -4.80 1.11
CA ILE A 50 -7.80 -4.65 1.05
C ILE A 50 -7.41 -3.71 -0.09
N SER A 51 -7.99 -3.90 -1.28
CA SER A 51 -7.66 -3.06 -2.44
C SER A 51 -8.05 -1.60 -2.22
N VAL A 52 -9.21 -1.33 -1.65
CA VAL A 52 -9.74 0.03 -1.48
C VAL A 52 -9.29 0.64 -0.15
N LYS A 53 -9.61 0.00 0.97
CA LYS A 53 -9.40 0.57 2.31
C LYS A 53 -7.94 0.60 2.73
N HIS A 54 -7.16 -0.40 2.34
CA HIS A 54 -5.75 -0.44 2.70
C HIS A 54 -4.88 0.18 1.60
N PHE A 55 -4.99 -0.29 0.38
CA PHE A 55 -4.04 0.11 -0.66
C PHE A 55 -4.40 1.46 -1.30
N LEU A 56 -5.60 1.61 -1.84
CA LEU A 56 -5.96 2.88 -2.50
C LEU A 56 -5.98 4.05 -1.53
N ASP A 57 -6.52 3.88 -0.33
CA ASP A 57 -6.51 4.94 0.68
C ASP A 57 -5.08 5.34 1.08
N SER A 58 -4.17 4.36 1.15
CA SER A 58 -2.77 4.62 1.51
C SER A 58 -2.02 5.42 0.46
N ILE A 59 -2.29 5.19 -0.82
CA ILE A 59 -1.58 5.88 -1.91
C ILE A 59 -2.30 7.15 -2.38
N LEU A 60 -3.51 7.42 -1.91
CA LEU A 60 -4.28 8.61 -2.26
C LEU A 60 -3.49 9.92 -2.06
N PRO A 61 -2.70 10.10 -1.00
CA PRO A 61 -1.90 11.32 -0.84
C PRO A 61 -0.96 11.60 -2.01
N LEU A 62 -0.48 10.57 -2.71
CA LEU A 62 0.43 10.75 -3.86
C LEU A 62 -0.24 11.52 -5.01
N ALA A 63 -1.56 11.52 -5.10
CA ALA A 63 -2.31 12.28 -6.09
C ALA A 63 -2.38 13.78 -5.76
N HIS A 64 -2.10 14.16 -4.53
CA HIS A 64 -2.28 15.53 -4.01
C HIS A 64 -1.01 16.17 -3.48
N ILE A 65 0.03 15.39 -3.21
CA ILE A 65 1.29 15.85 -2.62
C ILE A 65 2.44 15.44 -3.54
N GLU A 66 3.32 16.38 -3.82
CA GLU A 66 4.54 16.09 -4.56
C GLU A 66 5.59 15.54 -3.59
N ILE A 67 6.07 14.32 -3.88
CA ILE A 67 7.16 13.70 -3.14
C ILE A 67 8.36 13.62 -4.07
N LYS A 68 9.46 14.27 -3.68
CA LYS A 68 10.68 14.31 -4.48
C LYS A 68 11.34 12.94 -4.59
N THR A 69 12.00 12.71 -5.72
CA THR A 69 12.80 11.50 -5.94
C THR A 69 13.83 11.35 -4.83
N GLY A 70 13.92 10.15 -4.25
CA GLY A 70 14.86 9.86 -3.17
C GLY A 70 14.48 10.43 -1.81
N ALA A 71 13.27 10.96 -1.65
CA ALA A 71 12.83 11.53 -0.37
C ALA A 71 12.90 10.50 0.76
N ASN A 72 13.24 10.97 1.97
CA ASN A 72 13.19 10.17 3.18
C ASN A 72 11.82 10.33 3.84
N ILE A 73 11.12 9.23 4.03
CA ILE A 73 9.79 9.22 4.64
C ILE A 73 9.80 8.30 5.84
N ALA A 74 9.25 8.79 6.95
CA ALA A 74 9.02 7.98 8.14
C ALA A 74 7.52 7.78 8.33
N ASP A 75 7.12 6.54 8.54
CA ASP A 75 5.76 6.16 8.88
C ASP A 75 5.75 5.67 10.33
N VAL A 76 5.10 6.43 11.19
CA VAL A 76 5.09 6.18 12.64
C VAL A 76 3.79 5.52 13.04
N GLY A 77 3.88 4.42 13.80
CA GLY A 77 2.71 3.68 14.22
C GLY A 77 2.09 2.87 13.08
N THR A 78 2.92 2.22 12.27
CA THR A 78 2.47 1.60 11.02
C THR A 78 1.56 0.39 11.19
N GLY A 79 1.68 -0.34 12.30
CA GLY A 79 0.97 -1.62 12.47
C GLY A 79 1.29 -2.59 11.34
N ALA A 80 0.34 -2.79 10.43
CA ALA A 80 0.49 -3.68 9.28
C ALA A 80 1.32 -3.08 8.11
N GLY A 81 1.91 -1.89 8.30
CA GLY A 81 2.73 -1.23 7.29
C GLY A 81 2.01 -0.17 6.47
N PHE A 82 0.85 0.30 6.92
CA PHE A 82 0.08 1.33 6.24
C PHE A 82 0.30 2.71 6.86
N PRO A 83 0.36 3.78 6.04
CA PRO A 83 0.31 3.80 4.57
C PRO A 83 1.68 3.61 3.90
N GLY A 84 2.74 3.46 4.66
CA GLY A 84 4.12 3.52 4.15
C GLY A 84 4.44 2.47 3.09
N LEU A 85 4.14 1.19 3.33
CA LEU A 85 4.48 0.12 2.38
C LEU A 85 3.75 0.25 1.03
N PRO A 86 2.46 0.52 0.95
CA PRO A 86 1.80 0.80 -0.32
C PRO A 86 2.42 1.97 -1.08
N ILE A 87 2.78 3.04 -0.39
CA ILE A 87 3.47 4.18 -0.99
C ILE A 87 4.83 3.76 -1.56
N LYS A 88 5.60 2.96 -0.82
CA LYS A 88 6.90 2.46 -1.27
C LYS A 88 6.78 1.57 -2.51
N ILE A 89 5.73 0.77 -2.62
CA ILE A 89 5.50 -0.07 -3.81
C ILE A 89 5.31 0.81 -5.06
N ILE A 90 4.55 1.90 -4.95
CA ILE A 90 4.32 2.84 -6.06
C ILE A 90 5.56 3.70 -6.32
N ARG A 91 6.26 4.11 -5.26
CA ARG A 91 7.42 4.99 -5.32
C ARG A 91 8.63 4.30 -4.70
N ASP A 92 9.21 3.34 -5.44
CA ASP A 92 10.37 2.56 -4.98
C ASP A 92 11.66 3.40 -4.87
N ASP A 93 11.66 4.60 -5.41
CA ASP A 93 12.75 5.56 -5.32
C ASP A 93 12.88 6.25 -3.96
N ILE A 94 11.85 6.19 -3.11
CA ILE A 94 11.89 6.82 -1.77
C ILE A 94 12.61 5.94 -0.76
N ASN A 95 13.08 6.56 0.31
CA ASN A 95 13.67 5.87 1.46
C ASN A 95 12.63 5.84 2.58
N LEU A 96 12.07 4.67 2.84
CA LEU A 96 11.00 4.48 3.82
C LEU A 96 11.54 3.88 5.10
N THR A 97 11.17 4.49 6.23
CA THR A 97 11.41 3.95 7.56
C THR A 97 10.07 3.70 8.24
N LEU A 98 9.83 2.47 8.67
CA LEU A 98 8.63 2.11 9.42
C LEU A 98 8.98 2.10 10.91
N ILE A 99 8.20 2.82 11.70
CA ILE A 99 8.39 2.91 13.15
C ILE A 99 7.09 2.46 13.82
N ASP A 100 7.18 1.41 14.63
CA ASP A 100 6.05 0.93 15.41
C ASP A 100 6.45 0.82 16.88
N SER A 101 5.51 1.11 17.74
CA SER A 101 5.74 1.09 19.19
C SER A 101 5.39 -0.24 19.82
#